data_83f51f60dda5ed231a50feb042d5473c
#
_entry.id   83f51f60dda5ed231a50feb042d5473c
#
_cell.length_a   1.000
_cell.length_b   1.000
_cell.length_c   1.000
_cell.angle_alpha   90.00
_cell.angle_beta   90.00
_cell.angle_gamma   90.00
#
_symmetry.space_group_name_H-M   'P 1'
#
loop_
_entity.id
_entity.type
_entity.pdbx_description
1 polymer ?
#
loop_
_entity_poly.entity_id
_entity_poly.type
_entity_poly.pdbx_seq_one_letter_code
_entity_poly.pdbx_strand_id
1 'polypeptide(L)'
;MARKKKEPELKKNIDTAHVEGLRAEVLEQPITDTLTGNYMPYAMSVIVSRAIPEIDGFKPSHRKLLYTMYKMGLLNGGRTKSANIVGQTMRLNPHGDAAIYETMVRLARGNEALLTPFVDSKGNFGKVYSRDMAYAASRYTEAKLDPICAELFRDIDSETVDFVDNYDNTMLEPALLPTTYPNVLVSANMGIAVGMASNICGFNLREVCKATAAWIGNPECDLLSVMPAPDSMAGAKPCSPTHSKKASQRSWSMTPHASASA
;
A
#
# COMPACT_ATOMS: atom_id res chain seq x y z
N MET A 1 0.42 -56.63 26.54
CA MET A 1 -0.65 -55.80 27.14
C MET A 1 -0.27 -54.34 27.06
N ALA A 2 -0.84 -53.59 26.10
CA ALA A 2 -0.54 -52.17 25.87
C ALA A 2 -1.44 -51.33 26.80
N ARG A 3 -0.82 -50.50 27.63
CA ARG A 3 -1.51 -49.53 28.48
C ARG A 3 -2.15 -48.44 27.60
N LYS A 4 -3.48 -48.34 27.58
CA LYS A 4 -4.21 -47.20 27.03
C LYS A 4 -3.80 -45.94 27.79
N LYS A 5 -3.21 -44.95 27.10
CA LYS A 5 -3.04 -43.58 27.63
C LYS A 5 -4.44 -42.99 27.84
N LYS A 6 -4.75 -42.61 29.08
CA LYS A 6 -5.92 -41.78 29.39
C LYS A 6 -5.65 -40.40 28.78
N GLU A 7 -6.57 -39.94 27.93
CA GLU A 7 -6.62 -38.54 27.49
C GLU A 7 -6.87 -37.64 28.73
N PRO A 8 -6.21 -36.46 28.77
CA PRO A 8 -6.44 -35.54 29.88
C PRO A 8 -7.85 -34.95 29.77
N GLU A 9 -8.68 -35.21 30.80
CA GLU A 9 -9.94 -34.52 30.99
C GLU A 9 -9.68 -33.01 31.13
N LEU A 10 -10.04 -32.23 30.14
CA LEU A 10 -10.10 -30.77 30.25
C LEU A 10 -11.14 -30.40 31.31
N LYS A 11 -10.69 -29.85 32.43
CA LYS A 11 -11.56 -29.31 33.46
C LYS A 11 -12.42 -28.20 32.90
N LYS A 12 -13.69 -28.44 32.67
CA LYS A 12 -14.70 -27.44 32.37
C LYS A 12 -14.91 -26.54 33.59
N ASN A 13 -14.20 -25.41 33.64
CA ASN A 13 -14.52 -24.30 34.54
C ASN A 13 -14.77 -23.07 33.68
N ILE A 14 -15.87 -23.07 32.94
CA ILE A 14 -16.46 -21.85 32.41
C ILE A 14 -17.57 -21.47 33.37
N ASP A 15 -17.38 -20.37 34.09
CA ASP A 15 -18.42 -19.80 34.95
C ASP A 15 -19.52 -19.23 34.02
N THR A 16 -20.63 -20.00 33.93
CA THR A 16 -21.78 -19.64 33.10
C THR A 16 -22.83 -18.84 33.89
N ALA A 17 -22.53 -18.40 35.10
CA ALA A 17 -23.50 -17.75 35.99
C ALA A 17 -24.01 -16.38 35.46
N HIS A 18 -23.37 -15.80 34.48
CA HIS A 18 -23.77 -14.50 33.87
C HIS A 18 -24.46 -14.62 32.52
N VAL A 19 -24.77 -15.82 32.02
CA VAL A 19 -25.37 -16.05 30.71
C VAL A 19 -26.65 -16.85 30.83
N GLU A 20 -27.58 -16.40 31.69
CA GLU A 20 -28.95 -16.94 31.70
C GLU A 20 -29.64 -16.58 30.37
N GLY A 21 -29.95 -17.60 29.56
CA GLY A 21 -30.74 -17.50 28.35
C GLY A 21 -29.99 -17.80 27.03
N LEU A 22 -28.68 -17.89 27.01
CA LEU A 22 -27.93 -18.30 25.82
C LEU A 22 -27.70 -19.83 25.86
N ARG A 23 -28.47 -20.56 25.07
CA ARG A 23 -28.15 -21.98 24.75
C ARG A 23 -27.06 -21.93 23.65
N ALA A 24 -25.81 -21.87 24.06
CA ALA A 24 -24.67 -22.02 23.14
C ALA A 24 -24.26 -23.50 23.10
N GLU A 25 -24.22 -24.10 21.94
CA GLU A 25 -23.60 -25.38 21.70
C GLU A 25 -22.08 -25.19 21.65
N VAL A 26 -21.36 -25.89 22.53
CA VAL A 26 -19.90 -25.90 22.54
C VAL A 26 -19.42 -26.98 21.59
N LEU A 27 -18.90 -26.57 20.46
CA LEU A 27 -18.27 -27.46 19.48
C LEU A 27 -16.78 -27.60 19.79
N GLU A 28 -16.31 -28.84 19.92
CA GLU A 28 -14.89 -29.14 20.02
C GLU A 28 -14.30 -29.14 18.58
N GLN A 29 -13.37 -28.25 18.33
CA GLN A 29 -12.70 -28.15 17.05
C GLN A 29 -11.19 -28.19 17.25
N PRO A 30 -10.46 -29.00 16.45
CA PRO A 30 -8.99 -28.98 16.44
C PRO A 30 -8.45 -27.58 16.15
N ILE A 31 -7.41 -27.16 16.86
CA ILE A 31 -6.79 -25.84 16.65
C ILE A 31 -6.23 -25.68 15.23
N THR A 32 -5.82 -26.78 14.61
CA THR A 32 -5.35 -26.81 13.22
C THR A 32 -6.44 -26.36 12.24
N ASP A 33 -7.68 -26.81 12.43
CA ASP A 33 -8.82 -26.49 11.58
C ASP A 33 -9.23 -25.03 11.79
N THR A 34 -9.20 -24.56 13.05
CA THR A 34 -9.43 -23.15 13.38
C THR A 34 -8.37 -22.23 12.76
N LEU A 35 -7.09 -22.61 12.82
CA LEU A 35 -6.01 -21.86 12.21
C LEU A 35 -6.14 -21.82 10.68
N THR A 36 -6.41 -22.96 10.05
CA THR A 36 -6.58 -23.04 8.60
C THR A 36 -7.79 -22.24 8.14
N GLY A 37 -8.94 -22.37 8.82
CA GLY A 37 -10.17 -21.69 8.43
C GLY A 37 -10.16 -20.19 8.68
N ASN A 38 -9.51 -19.71 9.74
CA ASN A 38 -9.55 -18.31 10.15
C ASN A 38 -8.28 -17.54 9.82
N TYR A 39 -7.10 -18.17 9.94
CA TYR A 39 -5.83 -17.48 9.71
C TYR A 39 -5.51 -17.27 8.24
N MET A 40 -5.85 -18.22 7.38
CA MET A 40 -5.62 -18.08 5.94
C MET A 40 -6.39 -16.90 5.32
N PRO A 41 -7.69 -16.70 5.56
CA PRO A 41 -8.39 -15.51 5.10
C PRO A 41 -7.79 -14.22 5.63
N TYR A 42 -7.36 -14.19 6.90
CA TYR A 42 -6.65 -13.05 7.48
C TYR A 42 -5.32 -12.78 6.75
N ALA A 43 -4.49 -13.80 6.55
CA ALA A 43 -3.23 -13.67 5.85
C ALA A 43 -3.43 -13.13 4.42
N MET A 44 -4.39 -13.67 3.68
CA MET A 44 -4.74 -13.21 2.33
C MET A 44 -5.22 -11.75 2.34
N SER A 45 -6.04 -11.36 3.30
CA SER A 45 -6.50 -9.97 3.42
C SER A 45 -5.35 -8.99 3.68
N VAL A 46 -4.38 -9.37 4.52
CA VAL A 46 -3.19 -8.55 4.78
C VAL A 46 -2.31 -8.42 3.55
N ILE A 47 -2.16 -9.48 2.75
CA ILE A 47 -1.37 -9.48 1.51
C ILE A 47 -2.03 -8.54 0.49
N VAL A 48 -3.28 -8.82 0.12
CA VAL A 48 -3.97 -8.17 -1.00
C VAL A 48 -4.44 -6.77 -0.63
N SER A 49 -5.03 -6.59 0.56
CA SER A 49 -5.73 -5.33 0.89
C SER A 49 -4.88 -4.33 1.68
N ARG A 50 -3.64 -4.67 2.05
CA ARG A 50 -2.84 -3.79 2.90
C ARG A 50 -1.39 -3.63 2.49
N ALA A 51 -0.66 -4.73 2.25
CA ALA A 51 0.80 -4.69 2.23
C ALA A 51 1.38 -4.51 0.82
N ILE A 52 0.82 -5.17 -0.17
CA ILE A 52 1.38 -5.23 -1.52
C ILE A 52 0.67 -4.19 -2.41
N PRO A 53 1.43 -3.37 -3.15
CA PRO A 53 0.84 -2.47 -4.14
C PRO A 53 0.34 -3.26 -5.34
N GLU A 54 -0.72 -2.78 -5.95
CA GLU A 54 -1.24 -3.25 -7.23
C GLU A 54 -0.39 -2.73 -8.41
N ILE A 55 -0.77 -3.08 -9.63
CA ILE A 55 -0.06 -2.68 -10.85
C ILE A 55 -0.01 -1.16 -11.05
N ASP A 56 -0.96 -0.42 -10.49
CA ASP A 56 -0.98 1.05 -10.48
C ASP A 56 0.06 1.66 -9.52
N GLY A 57 0.81 0.83 -8.78
CA GLY A 57 1.85 1.23 -7.83
C GLY A 57 1.31 1.70 -6.48
N PHE A 58 0.02 1.59 -6.24
CA PHE A 58 -0.61 2.03 -5.01
C PHE A 58 -1.12 0.88 -4.14
N LYS A 59 -1.01 1.05 -2.84
CA LYS A 59 -1.77 0.27 -1.87
C LYS A 59 -3.21 0.78 -1.82
N PRO A 60 -4.17 -0.01 -1.38
CA PRO A 60 -5.56 0.44 -1.27
C PRO A 60 -5.73 1.73 -0.47
N SER A 61 -4.98 1.92 0.62
CA SER A 61 -5.03 3.15 1.41
C SER A 61 -4.56 4.39 0.64
N HIS A 62 -3.50 4.26 -0.18
CA HIS A 62 -3.01 5.33 -1.03
C HIS A 62 -4.05 5.70 -2.09
N ARG A 63 -4.64 4.69 -2.75
CA ARG A 63 -5.64 4.87 -3.81
C ARG A 63 -6.88 5.57 -3.29
N LYS A 64 -7.43 5.11 -2.16
CA LYS A 64 -8.61 5.72 -1.52
C LYS A 64 -8.38 7.19 -1.13
N LEU A 65 -7.21 7.50 -0.58
CA LEU A 65 -6.84 8.88 -0.24
C LEU A 65 -6.76 9.76 -1.49
N LEU A 66 -6.01 9.35 -2.51
CA LEU A 66 -5.83 10.14 -3.73
C LEU A 66 -7.16 10.30 -4.49
N TYR A 67 -7.98 9.24 -4.56
CA TYR A 67 -9.30 9.31 -5.16
C TYR A 67 -10.24 10.25 -4.42
N THR A 68 -10.24 10.24 -3.08
CA THR A 68 -11.01 11.22 -2.29
C THR A 68 -10.58 12.65 -2.61
N MET A 69 -9.28 12.90 -2.66
CA MET A 69 -8.76 14.23 -3.01
C MET A 69 -9.16 14.65 -4.42
N TYR A 70 -9.18 13.71 -5.38
CA TYR A 70 -9.67 13.95 -6.74
C TYR A 70 -11.16 14.32 -6.73
N LYS A 71 -12.01 13.55 -6.06
CA LYS A 71 -13.46 13.83 -5.92
C LYS A 71 -13.75 15.16 -5.21
N MET A 72 -12.88 15.61 -4.32
CA MET A 72 -12.95 16.93 -3.70
C MET A 72 -12.51 18.07 -4.66
N GLY A 73 -12.11 17.77 -5.89
CA GLY A 73 -11.66 18.76 -6.87
C GLY A 73 -10.29 19.38 -6.57
N LEU A 74 -9.48 18.73 -5.74
CA LEU A 74 -8.19 19.25 -5.28
C LEU A 74 -7.06 19.13 -6.34
N LEU A 75 -7.35 18.63 -7.53
CA LEU A 75 -6.40 18.63 -8.63
C LEU A 75 -6.20 20.04 -9.20
N ASN A 76 -7.32 20.72 -9.48
CA ASN A 76 -7.32 22.06 -10.08
C ASN A 76 -7.72 23.16 -9.08
N GLY A 77 -8.17 22.76 -7.88
CA GLY A 77 -8.62 23.64 -6.82
C GLY A 77 -7.50 24.16 -5.92
N GLY A 78 -7.91 24.99 -4.96
CA GLY A 78 -7.05 25.47 -3.88
C GLY A 78 -6.73 24.36 -2.86
N ARG A 79 -5.69 24.60 -2.04
CA ARG A 79 -5.39 23.71 -0.90
C ARG A 79 -6.51 23.79 0.15
N THR A 80 -6.78 22.67 0.79
CA THR A 80 -7.69 22.58 1.94
C THR A 80 -6.96 22.01 3.16
N LYS A 81 -7.55 22.15 4.33
CA LYS A 81 -6.99 21.58 5.56
C LYS A 81 -6.88 20.05 5.45
N SER A 82 -5.73 19.52 5.85
CA SER A 82 -5.49 18.07 5.81
C SER A 82 -6.52 17.30 6.65
N ALA A 83 -6.98 17.86 7.76
CA ALA A 83 -8.03 17.26 8.58
C ALA A 83 -9.34 17.05 7.81
N ASN A 84 -9.71 17.97 6.91
CA ASN A 84 -10.89 17.81 6.07
C ASN A 84 -10.73 16.66 5.06
N ILE A 85 -9.56 16.57 4.43
CA ILE A 85 -9.24 15.46 3.51
C ILE A 85 -9.31 14.13 4.23
N VAL A 86 -8.70 14.03 5.41
CA VAL A 86 -8.73 12.83 6.26
C VAL A 86 -10.16 12.42 6.58
N GLY A 87 -10.99 13.38 7.04
CA GLY A 87 -12.40 13.14 7.38
C GLY A 87 -13.21 12.60 6.18
N GLN A 88 -13.00 13.17 4.99
CA GLN A 88 -13.67 12.67 3.77
C GLN A 88 -13.15 11.29 3.35
N THR A 89 -11.85 11.01 3.53
CA THR A 89 -11.25 9.72 3.19
C THR A 89 -11.77 8.58 4.07
N MET A 90 -12.15 8.86 5.32
CA MET A 90 -12.73 7.86 6.23
C MET A 90 -14.01 7.21 5.69
N ARG A 91 -14.73 7.87 4.78
CA ARG A 91 -15.91 7.31 4.12
C ARG A 91 -15.58 6.15 3.16
N LEU A 92 -14.37 6.10 2.64
CA LEU A 92 -13.88 5.00 1.80
C LEU A 92 -12.93 4.07 2.57
N ASN A 93 -12.22 4.59 3.56
CA ASN A 93 -11.22 3.87 4.32
C ASN A 93 -11.57 3.90 5.82
N PRO A 94 -12.24 2.85 6.37
CA PRO A 94 -12.73 2.83 7.75
C PRO A 94 -11.59 2.54 8.75
N HIS A 95 -10.48 3.25 8.62
CA HIS A 95 -9.34 3.20 9.55
C HIS A 95 -9.24 4.50 10.34
N GLY A 96 -8.43 4.48 11.39
CA GLY A 96 -8.21 5.67 12.22
C GLY A 96 -7.64 6.85 11.43
N ASP A 97 -8.05 8.06 11.79
CA ASP A 97 -7.64 9.33 11.19
C ASP A 97 -6.11 9.51 11.15
N ALA A 98 -5.43 9.05 12.20
CA ALA A 98 -3.97 9.08 12.28
C ALA A 98 -3.31 8.27 11.15
N ALA A 99 -3.80 7.07 10.85
CA ALA A 99 -3.25 6.21 9.79
C ALA A 99 -3.46 6.83 8.40
N ILE A 100 -4.62 7.45 8.17
CA ILE A 100 -4.91 8.14 6.91
C ILE A 100 -4.00 9.37 6.75
N TYR A 101 -3.83 10.14 7.83
CA TYR A 101 -2.97 11.32 7.79
C TYR A 101 -1.49 10.93 7.59
N GLU A 102 -1.01 9.89 8.24
CA GLU A 102 0.35 9.37 8.04
C GLU A 102 0.57 8.92 6.58
N THR A 103 -0.43 8.28 5.98
CA THR A 103 -0.41 7.96 4.55
C THR A 103 -0.27 9.21 3.69
N MET A 104 -1.04 10.27 3.99
CA MET A 104 -0.94 11.55 3.30
C MET A 104 0.44 12.20 3.46
N VAL A 105 0.98 12.17 4.68
CA VAL A 105 2.33 12.68 4.97
C VAL A 105 3.37 12.00 4.09
N ARG A 106 3.32 10.67 3.98
CA ARG A 106 4.26 9.89 3.17
C ARG A 106 4.17 10.22 1.68
N LEU A 107 2.99 10.55 1.16
CA LEU A 107 2.79 10.93 -0.24
C LEU A 107 3.09 12.40 -0.51
N ALA A 108 3.33 13.20 0.54
CA ALA A 108 3.48 14.63 0.45
C ALA A 108 4.90 15.06 0.03
N ARG A 109 4.95 16.07 -0.83
CA ARG A 109 6.19 16.72 -1.27
C ARG A 109 7.05 17.19 -0.11
N GLY A 110 6.42 17.74 0.93
CA GLY A 110 7.10 18.27 2.10
C GLY A 110 7.85 17.23 2.94
N ASN A 111 7.44 15.96 2.88
CA ASN A 111 8.05 14.87 3.64
C ASN A 111 9.32 14.30 2.97
N GLU A 112 9.46 14.44 1.65
CA GLU A 112 10.60 13.95 0.87
C GLU A 112 10.80 12.42 0.95
N ALA A 113 9.71 11.67 1.11
CA ALA A 113 9.76 10.21 1.09
C ALA A 113 9.79 9.62 -0.33
N LEU A 114 9.26 10.35 -1.30
CA LEU A 114 9.11 9.89 -2.68
C LEU A 114 9.86 10.82 -3.65
N LEU A 115 10.47 10.24 -4.67
CA LEU A 115 11.07 10.97 -5.79
C LEU A 115 10.02 11.78 -6.57
N THR A 116 8.84 11.17 -6.74
CA THR A 116 7.68 11.79 -7.38
C THR A 116 6.54 11.85 -6.38
N PRO A 117 6.37 12.94 -5.64
CA PRO A 117 5.28 13.08 -4.67
C PRO A 117 3.94 13.32 -5.37
N PHE A 118 2.85 12.87 -4.74
CA PHE A 118 1.49 12.99 -5.26
C PHE A 118 0.66 14.06 -4.55
N VAL A 119 1.12 14.51 -3.39
CA VAL A 119 0.43 15.52 -2.58
C VAL A 119 1.28 16.77 -2.50
N ASP A 120 0.76 17.87 -3.04
CA ASP A 120 1.32 19.21 -2.87
C ASP A 120 0.90 19.74 -1.49
N SER A 121 1.88 19.93 -0.63
CA SER A 121 1.72 20.17 0.80
C SER A 121 2.14 21.57 1.21
N LYS A 122 1.41 22.16 2.17
CA LYS A 122 1.75 23.43 2.81
C LYS A 122 1.70 23.28 4.33
N GLY A 123 2.77 23.69 4.98
CA GLY A 123 2.96 23.51 6.42
C GLY A 123 4.05 22.45 6.70
N ASN A 124 4.17 22.07 7.96
CA ASN A 124 5.18 21.11 8.38
C ASN A 124 4.66 19.66 8.21
N PHE A 125 5.16 18.96 7.21
CA PHE A 125 4.90 17.54 6.96
C PHE A 125 6.06 16.64 7.45
N GLY A 126 6.96 17.16 8.26
CA GLY A 126 8.14 16.43 8.72
C GLY A 126 9.11 16.11 7.59
N LYS A 127 10.12 15.30 7.90
CA LYS A 127 11.11 14.81 6.95
C LYS A 127 11.36 13.33 7.21
N VAL A 128 11.30 12.51 6.18
CA VAL A 128 11.47 11.06 6.30
C VAL A 128 12.84 10.65 6.85
N TYR A 129 13.87 11.44 6.59
CA TYR A 129 15.25 11.18 7.01
C TYR A 129 15.60 11.72 8.41
N SER A 130 14.70 12.46 9.07
CA SER A 130 14.97 13.05 10.38
C SER A 130 13.88 12.70 11.37
N ARG A 131 14.29 12.04 12.47
CA ARG A 131 13.37 11.71 13.58
C ARG A 131 12.94 12.94 14.37
N ASP A 132 13.76 13.99 14.39
CA ASP A 132 13.50 15.23 15.15
C ASP A 132 12.55 16.16 14.40
N MET A 133 12.33 15.94 13.10
CA MET A 133 11.42 16.71 12.27
C MET A 133 10.10 15.98 12.09
N ALA A 134 9.35 15.81 13.19
CA ALA A 134 8.01 15.27 13.15
C ALA A 134 7.02 16.21 12.41
N TYR A 135 6.02 15.63 11.79
CA TYR A 135 4.96 16.40 11.12
C TYR A 135 4.00 17.05 12.13
N ALA A 136 3.44 18.19 11.75
CA ALA A 136 2.43 18.89 12.54
C ALA A 136 1.07 18.17 12.44
N ALA A 137 0.18 18.40 13.39
CA ALA A 137 -1.17 17.85 13.37
C ALA A 137 -1.94 18.31 12.12
N SER A 138 -2.84 17.46 11.60
CA SER A 138 -3.61 17.64 10.36
C SER A 138 -4.42 18.96 10.30
N ARG A 139 -4.79 19.50 11.44
CA ARG A 139 -5.51 20.80 11.55
C ARG A 139 -4.65 22.02 11.18
N TYR A 140 -3.32 21.90 11.23
CA TYR A 140 -2.39 23.00 10.93
C TYR A 140 -1.85 22.94 9.51
N THR A 141 -1.94 21.81 8.84
CA THR A 141 -1.41 21.60 7.49
C THR A 141 -2.49 21.73 6.43
N GLU A 142 -2.06 22.04 5.21
CA GLU A 142 -2.92 22.13 4.04
C GLU A 142 -2.35 21.31 2.90
N ALA A 143 -3.22 20.69 2.11
CA ALA A 143 -2.81 19.85 1.00
C ALA A 143 -3.75 19.99 -0.21
N LYS A 144 -3.23 19.65 -1.37
CA LYS A 144 -3.94 19.40 -2.62
C LYS A 144 -3.21 18.33 -3.41
N LEU A 145 -3.80 17.86 -4.51
CA LEU A 145 -3.10 16.96 -5.42
C LEU A 145 -1.95 17.68 -6.14
N ASP A 146 -0.85 16.98 -6.32
CA ASP A 146 0.26 17.45 -7.17
C ASP A 146 -0.17 17.37 -8.65
N PRO A 147 0.32 18.25 -9.54
CA PRO A 147 -0.02 18.21 -10.96
C PRO A 147 0.22 16.86 -11.65
N ILE A 148 1.18 16.05 -11.19
CA ILE A 148 1.42 14.70 -11.73
C ILE A 148 0.20 13.79 -11.59
N CYS A 149 -0.68 14.05 -10.62
CA CYS A 149 -1.90 13.28 -10.43
C CYS A 149 -2.88 13.41 -11.59
N ALA A 150 -2.73 14.43 -12.46
CA ALA A 150 -3.51 14.50 -13.70
C ALA A 150 -3.30 13.24 -14.55
N GLU A 151 -2.08 12.70 -14.54
CA GLU A 151 -1.74 11.48 -15.29
C GLU A 151 -2.21 10.20 -14.60
N LEU A 152 -2.57 10.26 -13.32
CA LEU A 152 -3.17 9.13 -12.60
C LEU A 152 -4.68 9.01 -12.83
N PHE A 153 -5.35 10.13 -13.07
CA PHE A 153 -6.82 10.21 -13.16
C PHE A 153 -7.33 10.53 -14.57
N ARG A 154 -6.43 10.61 -15.57
CA ARG A 154 -6.71 11.16 -16.90
C ARG A 154 -7.97 10.58 -17.54
N ASP A 155 -8.14 9.29 -17.51
CA ASP A 155 -9.21 8.59 -18.19
C ASP A 155 -10.17 7.86 -17.22
N ILE A 156 -10.18 8.25 -15.94
CA ILE A 156 -10.95 7.56 -14.90
C ILE A 156 -12.47 7.57 -15.14
N ASP A 157 -12.97 8.62 -15.81
CA ASP A 157 -14.37 8.78 -16.13
C ASP A 157 -14.75 8.15 -17.51
N SER A 158 -13.79 7.46 -18.17
CA SER A 158 -13.94 6.84 -19.50
C SER A 158 -14.07 5.31 -19.45
N GLU A 159 -14.56 4.75 -18.35
CA GLU A 159 -14.73 3.30 -18.14
C GLU A 159 -13.44 2.47 -18.35
N THR A 160 -12.30 3.06 -18.03
CA THR A 160 -10.98 2.42 -18.19
C THR A 160 -10.62 1.51 -17.02
N VAL A 161 -11.32 1.63 -15.89
CA VAL A 161 -11.11 0.85 -14.68
C VAL A 161 -12.45 0.45 -14.07
N ASP A 162 -12.43 -0.69 -13.36
CA ASP A 162 -13.59 -1.17 -12.63
C ASP A 162 -13.80 -0.38 -11.35
N PHE A 163 -15.07 -0.16 -11.01
CA PHE A 163 -15.49 0.41 -9.76
C PHE A 163 -16.14 -0.66 -8.89
N VAL A 164 -15.81 -0.67 -7.62
CA VAL A 164 -16.33 -1.59 -6.63
C VAL A 164 -16.99 -0.83 -5.49
N ASP A 165 -17.91 -1.49 -4.80
CA ASP A 165 -18.52 -0.92 -3.61
C ASP A 165 -17.48 -0.74 -2.49
N ASN A 166 -17.62 0.36 -1.74
CA ASN A 166 -16.83 0.56 -0.53
C ASN A 166 -17.29 -0.41 0.59
N TYR A 167 -16.66 -0.31 1.77
CA TYR A 167 -16.88 -1.23 2.90
C TYR A 167 -18.34 -1.27 3.41
N ASP A 168 -19.16 -0.25 3.18
CA ASP A 168 -20.57 -0.14 3.62
C ASP A 168 -21.57 -0.09 2.46
N ASN A 169 -21.13 -0.31 1.22
CA ASN A 169 -21.93 -0.28 -0.01
C ASN A 169 -22.67 1.04 -0.24
N THR A 170 -22.15 2.15 0.29
CA THR A 170 -22.76 3.48 0.11
C THR A 170 -22.12 4.29 -0.99
N MET A 171 -20.90 3.95 -1.40
CA MET A 171 -20.11 4.68 -2.39
C MET A 171 -19.33 3.71 -3.26
N LEU A 172 -19.02 4.14 -4.48
CA LEU A 172 -18.12 3.42 -5.38
C LEU A 172 -16.69 3.94 -5.26
N GLU A 173 -15.74 3.02 -5.30
CA GLU A 173 -14.31 3.32 -5.34
C GLU A 173 -13.64 2.60 -6.51
N PRO A 174 -12.61 3.17 -7.15
CA PRO A 174 -11.92 2.49 -8.24
C PRO A 174 -11.07 1.33 -7.70
N ALA A 175 -11.16 0.19 -8.37
CA ALA A 175 -10.31 -0.96 -8.07
C ALA A 175 -8.83 -0.65 -8.32
N LEU A 176 -8.55 0.07 -9.42
CA LEU A 176 -7.23 0.54 -9.83
C LEU A 176 -7.32 1.99 -10.31
N LEU A 177 -6.18 2.69 -10.41
CA LEU A 177 -6.10 3.98 -11.08
C LEU A 177 -5.61 3.81 -12.52
N PRO A 178 -6.18 4.55 -13.51
CA PRO A 178 -5.81 4.45 -14.92
C PRO A 178 -4.51 5.24 -15.20
N THR A 179 -3.42 4.81 -14.60
CA THR A 179 -2.12 5.50 -14.70
C THR A 179 -1.59 5.47 -16.13
N THR A 180 -1.17 6.61 -16.66
CA THR A 180 -0.63 6.75 -18.03
C THR A 180 0.82 6.29 -18.16
N TYR A 181 1.47 5.98 -17.05
CA TYR A 181 2.83 5.47 -16.98
C TYR A 181 2.94 4.36 -15.93
N PRO A 182 3.93 3.47 -15.98
CA PRO A 182 4.06 2.37 -15.02
C PRO A 182 4.53 2.88 -13.64
N ASN A 183 3.58 3.43 -12.89
CA ASN A 183 3.84 4.07 -11.61
C ASN A 183 4.40 3.11 -10.56
N VAL A 184 4.15 1.82 -10.67
CA VAL A 184 4.73 0.80 -9.76
C VAL A 184 6.27 0.83 -9.78
N LEU A 185 6.89 1.27 -10.89
CA LEU A 185 8.34 1.42 -11.02
C LEU A 185 8.83 2.79 -10.55
N VAL A 186 7.97 3.80 -10.53
CA VAL A 186 8.33 5.17 -10.10
C VAL A 186 8.24 5.31 -8.59
N SER A 187 7.20 4.76 -8.00
CA SER A 187 6.92 4.88 -6.57
C SER A 187 7.60 3.77 -5.77
N ALA A 188 8.66 4.11 -5.05
CA ALA A 188 9.28 3.20 -4.11
C ALA A 188 8.25 2.70 -3.09
N ASN A 189 8.13 1.39 -2.94
CA ASN A 189 7.18 0.78 -2.03
C ASN A 189 7.78 -0.39 -1.28
N MET A 190 7.57 -0.41 0.02
CA MET A 190 7.92 -1.53 0.88
C MET A 190 6.67 -1.97 1.63
N GLY A 191 6.39 -3.27 1.61
CA GLY A 191 5.25 -3.86 2.29
C GLY A 191 5.64 -5.13 3.01
N ILE A 192 5.20 -5.27 4.26
CA ILE A 192 5.38 -6.48 5.06
C ILE A 192 4.01 -7.10 5.25
N ALA A 193 3.85 -8.31 4.74
CA ALA A 193 2.64 -9.10 4.85
C ALA A 193 2.89 -10.36 5.68
N VAL A 194 1.92 -11.25 5.70
CA VAL A 194 2.04 -12.56 6.34
C VAL A 194 2.68 -13.55 5.35
N GLY A 195 3.82 -14.10 5.70
CA GLY A 195 4.54 -15.07 4.87
C GLY A 195 5.26 -14.49 3.65
N MET A 196 5.11 -13.19 3.36
CA MET A 196 5.81 -12.50 2.27
C MET A 196 6.04 -11.02 2.55
N ALA A 197 6.99 -10.44 1.83
CA ALA A 197 7.26 -9.02 1.86
C ALA A 197 7.56 -8.53 0.43
N SER A 198 7.18 -7.30 0.12
CA SER A 198 7.56 -6.63 -1.12
C SER A 198 8.53 -5.48 -0.82
N ASN A 199 9.51 -5.30 -1.69
CA ASN A 199 10.40 -4.16 -1.66
C ASN A 199 10.69 -3.73 -3.09
N ILE A 200 9.97 -2.72 -3.56
CA ILE A 200 10.06 -2.18 -4.91
C ILE A 200 10.84 -0.87 -4.82
N CYS A 201 11.98 -0.82 -5.48
CA CYS A 201 12.78 0.40 -5.57
C CYS A 201 12.11 1.38 -6.55
N GLY A 202 12.26 2.69 -6.27
CA GLY A 202 11.83 3.74 -7.19
C GLY A 202 12.87 4.00 -8.27
N PHE A 203 12.41 4.29 -9.48
CA PHE A 203 13.22 4.72 -10.60
C PHE A 203 12.83 6.14 -11.02
N ASN A 204 13.71 6.81 -11.75
CA ASN A 204 13.45 8.13 -12.27
C ASN A 204 12.28 8.10 -13.28
N LEU A 205 11.27 8.93 -13.07
CA LEU A 205 10.09 9.00 -13.92
C LEU A 205 10.46 9.19 -15.41
N ARG A 206 11.44 10.02 -15.70
CA ARG A 206 11.89 10.28 -17.09
C ARG A 206 12.50 9.03 -17.71
N GLU A 207 13.31 8.29 -16.96
CA GLU A 207 13.92 7.05 -17.41
C GLU A 207 12.87 5.96 -17.62
N VAL A 208 11.93 5.83 -16.70
CA VAL A 208 10.79 4.90 -16.82
C VAL A 208 9.98 5.20 -18.07
N CYS A 209 9.62 6.46 -18.33
CA CYS A 209 8.88 6.84 -19.55
C CYS A 209 9.69 6.54 -20.83
N LYS A 210 10.99 6.80 -20.83
CA LYS A 210 11.86 6.46 -21.98
C LYS A 210 11.96 4.95 -22.19
N ALA A 211 12.13 4.18 -21.12
CA ALA A 211 12.18 2.73 -21.17
C ALA A 211 10.86 2.14 -21.66
N THR A 212 9.73 2.66 -21.20
CA THR A 212 8.40 2.26 -21.67
C THR A 212 8.23 2.54 -23.17
N ALA A 213 8.60 3.73 -23.63
CA ALA A 213 8.53 4.08 -25.06
C ALA A 213 9.45 3.19 -25.92
N ALA A 214 10.66 2.90 -25.43
CA ALA A 214 11.59 2.01 -26.12
C ALA A 214 11.03 0.57 -26.21
N TRP A 215 10.44 0.07 -25.12
CA TRP A 215 9.86 -1.27 -25.06
C TRP A 215 8.62 -1.43 -25.97
N ILE A 216 7.76 -0.42 -26.03
CA ILE A 216 6.61 -0.41 -26.96
C ILE A 216 7.09 -0.46 -28.42
N GLY A 217 8.18 0.24 -28.74
CA GLY A 217 8.75 0.23 -30.08
C GLY A 217 9.50 -1.07 -30.43
N ASN A 218 10.16 -1.67 -29.46
CA ASN A 218 10.90 -2.94 -29.59
C ASN A 218 10.94 -3.68 -28.26
N PRO A 219 10.12 -4.75 -28.05
CA PRO A 219 10.10 -5.52 -26.81
C PRO A 219 11.44 -6.21 -26.47
N GLU A 220 12.32 -6.43 -27.45
CA GLU A 220 13.65 -7.03 -27.26
C GLU A 220 14.74 -6.01 -26.90
N CYS A 221 14.37 -4.73 -26.65
CA CYS A 221 15.36 -3.71 -26.30
C CYS A 221 16.00 -3.98 -24.93
N ASP A 222 17.29 -3.62 -24.77
CA ASP A 222 17.96 -3.66 -23.48
C ASP A 222 17.49 -2.50 -22.59
N LEU A 223 16.51 -2.78 -21.73
CA LEU A 223 15.97 -1.80 -20.80
C LEU A 223 17.01 -1.26 -19.83
N LEU A 224 18.06 -2.04 -19.50
CA LEU A 224 19.13 -1.60 -18.60
C LEU A 224 20.01 -0.52 -19.20
N SER A 225 20.02 -0.38 -20.53
CA SER A 225 20.73 0.72 -21.20
C SER A 225 20.03 2.06 -21.00
N VAL A 226 18.70 2.05 -20.83
CA VAL A 226 17.86 3.25 -20.67
C VAL A 226 17.61 3.57 -19.19
N MET A 227 17.45 2.53 -18.39
CA MET A 227 17.14 2.60 -16.94
C MET A 227 18.15 1.77 -16.15
N PRO A 228 19.38 2.27 -15.94
CA PRO A 228 20.51 1.49 -15.45
C PRO A 228 20.42 1.13 -13.97
N ALA A 229 19.76 1.94 -13.15
CA ALA A 229 19.71 1.76 -11.70
C ALA A 229 18.49 2.43 -11.05
N PRO A 230 18.05 1.93 -9.89
CA PRO A 230 17.10 2.64 -9.05
C PRO A 230 17.69 3.96 -8.54
N ASP A 231 16.84 4.97 -8.41
CA ASP A 231 17.18 6.25 -7.80
C ASP A 231 16.82 6.24 -6.30
N SER A 232 17.54 7.06 -5.53
CA SER A 232 17.20 7.31 -4.14
C SER A 232 17.21 8.80 -3.83
N MET A 233 16.41 9.22 -2.85
CA MET A 233 16.38 10.60 -2.37
C MET A 233 17.75 11.06 -1.81
N ALA A 234 18.56 10.13 -1.31
CA ALA A 234 19.90 10.40 -0.82
C ALA A 234 20.96 10.58 -1.94
N GLY A 235 20.57 10.44 -3.20
CA GLY A 235 21.48 10.60 -4.33
C GLY A 235 22.59 9.54 -4.41
N ALA A 236 22.38 8.38 -3.79
CA ALA A 236 23.33 7.28 -3.82
C ALA A 236 23.44 6.74 -5.25
N LYS A 237 24.58 6.97 -5.89
CA LYS A 237 24.90 6.36 -7.18
C LYS A 237 25.45 4.95 -6.96
N PRO A 238 25.10 3.96 -7.79
CA PRO A 238 25.73 2.64 -7.73
C PRO A 238 27.25 2.77 -7.94
N CYS A 239 28.03 2.14 -7.09
CA CYS A 239 29.49 2.25 -7.11
C CYS A 239 30.15 1.61 -8.33
N SER A 240 29.42 0.77 -9.10
CA SER A 240 29.94 0.14 -10.33
C SER A 240 28.81 -0.36 -11.23
N PRO A 241 29.05 -0.49 -12.55
CA PRO A 241 28.08 -1.05 -13.51
C PRO A 241 27.62 -2.47 -13.16
N THR A 242 28.47 -3.28 -12.54
CA THR A 242 28.15 -4.62 -12.09
C THR A 242 27.20 -4.65 -10.88
N HIS A 243 27.32 -3.71 -9.98
CA HIS A 243 26.39 -3.54 -8.85
C HIS A 243 25.03 -3.01 -9.30
N SER A 244 25.03 -2.10 -10.26
CA SER A 244 23.81 -1.56 -10.87
C SER A 244 22.98 -2.65 -11.54
N LYS A 245 23.59 -3.49 -12.37
CA LYS A 245 22.92 -4.61 -13.03
C LYS A 245 22.32 -5.60 -12.03
N LYS A 246 23.05 -5.93 -10.94
CA LYS A 246 22.53 -6.82 -9.88
C LYS A 246 21.37 -6.20 -9.09
N ALA A 247 21.41 -4.91 -8.80
CA ALA A 247 20.34 -4.20 -8.09
C ALA A 247 19.08 -4.14 -8.95
N SER A 248 19.22 -3.80 -10.22
CA SER A 248 18.14 -3.77 -11.19
C SER A 248 17.52 -5.16 -11.40
N GLN A 249 18.33 -6.19 -11.61
CA GLN A 249 17.85 -7.58 -11.75
C GLN A 249 17.09 -8.08 -10.51
N ARG A 250 17.51 -7.67 -9.30
CA ARG A 250 16.80 -8.02 -8.07
C ARG A 250 15.45 -7.31 -7.93
N SER A 251 15.32 -6.08 -8.41
CA SER A 251 14.04 -5.37 -8.38
C SER A 251 13.00 -5.95 -9.35
N TRP A 252 13.47 -6.64 -10.42
CA TRP A 252 12.60 -7.33 -11.38
C TRP A 252 12.31 -8.79 -10.99
N SER A 253 13.12 -9.40 -10.12
CA SER A 253 12.85 -10.76 -9.63
C SER A 253 11.93 -10.68 -8.40
N MET A 254 10.64 -10.74 -8.62
CA MET A 254 9.66 -11.13 -7.60
C MET A 254 9.85 -12.61 -7.28
N THR A 255 10.91 -12.98 -6.59
CA THR A 255 10.99 -14.33 -6.00
C THR A 255 10.34 -14.28 -4.62
N PRO A 256 9.28 -15.04 -4.38
CA PRO A 256 8.82 -15.27 -3.02
C PRO A 256 9.95 -16.01 -2.29
N HIS A 257 10.56 -15.37 -1.31
CA HIS A 257 11.39 -16.10 -0.36
C HIS A 257 10.44 -16.97 0.50
N ALA A 258 10.19 -18.18 0.01
CA ALA A 258 9.73 -19.26 0.84
C ALA A 258 10.92 -19.66 1.73
N SER A 259 11.03 -19.08 2.91
CA SER A 259 11.80 -19.66 3.99
C SER A 259 10.99 -20.82 4.57
N ALA A 260 11.08 -21.99 3.91
CA ALA A 260 10.80 -23.24 4.55
C ALA A 260 12.05 -23.57 5.40
N SER A 261 11.94 -23.36 6.69
CA SER A 261 12.77 -24.06 7.67
C SER A 261 11.84 -24.95 8.49
N ALA A 262 12.18 -26.21 8.46
CA ALA A 262 11.57 -27.34 9.13
C ALA A 262 11.35 -27.13 10.65
#